data_0aafd703ceae0bc34e93bb454f0da16d
#
_entry.id   0aafd703ceae0bc34e93bb454f0da16d
#
_cell.length_a   1.000
_cell.length_b   1.000
_cell.length_c   1.000
_cell.angle_alpha   90.00
_cell.angle_beta   90.00
_cell.angle_gamma   90.00
#
_symmetry.space_group_name_H-M   'P 1'
#
loop_
_entity.id
_entity.type
_entity.pdbx_description
1 polymer ?
#
loop_
_entity_poly.entity_id
_entity_poly.type
_entity_poly.pdbx_seq_one_letter_code
_entity_poly.pdbx_strand_id
1 'polypeptide(L)'
;MERRDFFKKALTVAGTAAVGSTTTEAAQTVHPVDNRKVSDIAFPQKRPLITYSDRPPLLESPREVFTSALTPNDLFFVRWHLPIIPTYINPRKFSVKVDGAVKNEIKISLHTLKTEFKAVEVTAVLQCGGNSRTAFKPTTSGIQWGVGAMGCAKWKGVRLKDVLQKAGLADGATWVGFNGEEKAVYNETSDFIREIKIAEIHDDIILAYEMNGEDLPYLNGYPLRLVLPGVYSDSWIKMLSHITVTKERQKLHFMDHAYRIPDNDCECETPDNLAAKTKPIEEMNVNSLIGYPQTGTKVKQGAELIVRGIAFDGGHGIKTVQISIDSGATWNDAKLDDGSQGKYAYRAFSYKLKLTESGTLSILCKASNEKGEEQPFPQDIKWNHGGYKYNGIDKVTVEVVA
;
A
#
# COMPACT_ATOMS: atom_id res chain seq x y z
N MET A 1 8.00 -50.37 -1.38
CA MET A 1 9.22 -49.85 -0.77
C MET A 1 8.92 -48.42 -0.35
N GLU A 2 8.77 -48.22 0.93
CA GLU A 2 8.15 -47.02 1.54
C GLU A 2 9.14 -45.88 1.70
N ARG A 3 8.66 -44.68 1.41
CA ARG A 3 9.37 -43.38 1.57
C ARG A 3 9.22 -42.83 3.00
N ARG A 4 9.56 -43.61 4.03
CA ARG A 4 9.30 -43.20 5.41
C ARG A 4 10.48 -43.20 6.39
N ASP A 5 11.74 -43.32 5.95
CA ASP A 5 12.85 -43.49 6.89
C ASP A 5 14.01 -42.48 6.77
N PHE A 6 13.72 -41.21 6.40
CA PHE A 6 14.80 -40.20 6.30
C PHE A 6 14.84 -39.17 7.44
N PHE A 7 13.98 -39.25 8.44
CA PHE A 7 13.91 -38.24 9.52
C PHE A 7 14.10 -38.77 10.94
N LYS A 8 15.07 -39.68 11.14
CA LYS A 8 15.49 -40.05 12.49
C LYS A 8 16.98 -40.30 12.55
N LYS A 9 17.76 -39.22 12.74
CA LYS A 9 19.10 -39.26 13.40
C LYS A 9 19.70 -37.86 13.41
N ALA A 10 19.50 -37.13 14.47
CA ALA A 10 20.47 -36.21 15.06
C ALA A 10 19.86 -35.67 16.37
N LEU A 11 20.14 -36.35 17.43
CA LEU A 11 19.92 -35.85 18.80
C LEU A 11 21.14 -36.14 19.64
N THR A 12 21.45 -35.21 20.50
CA THR A 12 22.26 -35.29 21.73
C THR A 12 23.71 -34.88 21.62
N VAL A 13 24.01 -33.66 22.04
CA VAL A 13 25.08 -33.36 22.99
C VAL A 13 24.57 -32.30 23.97
N ALA A 14 24.55 -32.68 25.25
CA ALA A 14 24.32 -31.80 26.39
C ALA A 14 25.64 -31.17 26.84
N GLY A 15 25.61 -29.96 27.38
CA GLY A 15 26.82 -29.36 27.95
C GLY A 15 26.59 -28.01 28.64
N THR A 16 26.25 -28.03 29.92
CA THR A 16 26.65 -27.15 31.03
C THR A 16 26.45 -25.62 30.96
N ALA A 17 25.75 -25.17 31.97
CA ALA A 17 25.44 -23.80 32.36
C ALA A 17 26.70 -22.95 32.65
N ALA A 18 26.64 -21.66 32.26
CA ALA A 18 27.37 -20.57 32.89
C ALA A 18 26.44 -19.38 33.08
N VAL A 19 26.31 -18.98 34.33
CA VAL A 19 25.61 -17.76 34.79
C VAL A 19 26.44 -16.55 34.44
N GLY A 20 25.85 -15.53 33.79
CA GLY A 20 26.57 -14.30 33.49
C GLY A 20 25.61 -13.17 33.07
N SER A 21 25.38 -12.26 33.99
CA SER A 21 25.01 -10.82 33.86
C SER A 21 24.05 -10.38 32.75
N THR A 22 22.87 -9.99 33.21
CA THR A 22 21.84 -9.23 32.45
C THR A 22 22.36 -7.84 32.08
N THR A 23 22.80 -7.67 30.85
CA THR A 23 22.78 -6.38 30.16
C THR A 23 21.54 -6.40 29.25
N THR A 24 20.60 -5.53 29.51
CA THR A 24 19.46 -5.24 28.64
C THR A 24 20.00 -4.64 27.34
N GLU A 25 20.30 -5.47 26.35
CA GLU A 25 20.49 -5.02 24.99
C GLU A 25 19.13 -4.60 24.44
N ALA A 26 18.95 -3.28 24.30
CA ALA A 26 17.87 -2.73 23.49
C ALA A 26 17.97 -3.36 22.09
N ALA A 27 16.96 -4.15 21.71
CA ALA A 27 16.91 -4.82 20.43
C ALA A 27 17.04 -3.77 19.31
N GLN A 28 18.19 -3.72 18.67
CA GLN A 28 18.41 -2.95 17.46
C GLN A 28 17.58 -3.60 16.37
N THR A 29 16.42 -3.05 16.07
CA THR A 29 15.69 -3.35 14.84
C THR A 29 16.46 -2.70 13.68
N VAL A 30 17.52 -3.35 13.25
CA VAL A 30 18.15 -3.05 11.97
C VAL A 30 17.15 -3.49 10.91
N HIS A 31 16.51 -2.52 10.23
CA HIS A 31 15.87 -2.84 8.96
C HIS A 31 16.97 -3.42 8.07
N PRO A 32 16.82 -4.64 7.54
CA PRO A 32 17.85 -5.20 6.68
C PRO A 32 18.10 -4.20 5.54
N VAL A 33 19.37 -3.90 5.28
CA VAL A 33 19.78 -3.24 4.05
C VAL A 33 19.10 -4.00 2.92
N ASP A 34 18.39 -3.29 2.06
CA ASP A 34 17.60 -3.92 1.01
C ASP A 34 18.51 -4.59 -0.02
N ASN A 35 18.94 -5.83 0.28
CA ASN A 35 19.72 -6.68 -0.61
C ASN A 35 18.86 -7.40 -1.65
N ARG A 36 17.57 -7.01 -1.76
CA ARG A 36 16.66 -7.58 -2.77
C ARG A 36 17.13 -7.14 -4.15
N LYS A 37 17.38 -8.13 -5.02
CA LYS A 37 17.84 -7.88 -6.37
C LYS A 37 16.76 -7.14 -7.16
N VAL A 38 17.12 -6.03 -7.77
CA VAL A 38 16.41 -5.51 -8.92
C VAL A 38 16.48 -6.61 -9.99
N SER A 39 15.31 -7.07 -10.46
CA SER A 39 15.26 -8.15 -11.45
C SER A 39 15.83 -7.69 -12.78
N ASP A 40 16.52 -8.59 -13.49
CA ASP A 40 16.91 -8.39 -14.89
C ASP A 40 15.71 -8.46 -15.86
N ILE A 41 14.50 -8.76 -15.34
CA ILE A 41 13.27 -8.81 -16.12
C ILE A 41 12.79 -7.39 -16.37
N ALA A 42 12.73 -7.00 -17.65
CA ALA A 42 12.15 -5.73 -18.06
C ALA A 42 10.62 -5.82 -18.14
N PHE A 43 9.94 -4.98 -17.39
CA PHE A 43 8.49 -4.83 -17.46
C PHE A 43 8.12 -3.64 -18.37
N PRO A 44 7.08 -3.77 -19.23
CA PRO A 44 6.65 -2.67 -20.09
C PRO A 44 6.35 -1.40 -19.28
N GLN A 45 6.85 -0.25 -19.75
CA GLN A 45 6.62 1.09 -19.16
C GLN A 45 7.16 1.21 -17.71
N LYS A 46 8.10 0.36 -17.28
CA LYS A 46 8.73 0.43 -15.97
C LYS A 46 10.25 0.56 -16.07
N ARG A 47 10.81 1.47 -15.26
CA ARG A 47 12.22 1.40 -14.86
C ARG A 47 12.42 0.21 -13.93
N PRO A 48 13.67 -0.20 -13.66
CA PRO A 48 13.94 -1.26 -12.69
C PRO A 48 13.29 -0.98 -11.33
N LEU A 49 12.48 -1.94 -10.85
CA LEU A 49 11.80 -1.94 -9.55
C LEU A 49 12.28 -3.15 -8.73
N ILE A 50 12.06 -3.13 -7.43
CA ILE A 50 12.32 -4.30 -6.59
C ILE A 50 11.29 -5.37 -6.94
N THR A 51 11.74 -6.53 -7.43
CA THR A 51 10.86 -7.58 -7.95
C THR A 51 10.76 -8.76 -6.99
N TYR A 52 9.52 -9.11 -6.61
CA TYR A 52 9.19 -10.29 -5.79
C TYR A 52 8.71 -11.45 -6.65
N SER A 53 8.02 -11.15 -7.75
CA SER A 53 7.51 -12.13 -8.71
C SER A 53 7.28 -11.46 -10.06
N ASP A 54 7.47 -12.21 -11.14
CA ASP A 54 7.16 -11.83 -12.51
C ASP A 54 5.76 -12.27 -12.94
N ARG A 55 5.20 -13.30 -12.29
CA ARG A 55 3.87 -13.84 -12.64
C ARG A 55 3.13 -14.39 -11.41
N PRO A 56 2.12 -13.67 -10.90
CA PRO A 56 1.73 -12.30 -11.26
C PRO A 56 2.84 -11.29 -10.96
N PRO A 57 2.93 -10.17 -11.70
CA PRO A 57 3.94 -9.17 -11.42
C PRO A 57 3.71 -8.53 -10.04
N LEU A 58 4.76 -8.57 -9.22
CA LEU A 58 4.81 -8.02 -7.88
C LEU A 58 6.09 -7.18 -7.77
N LEU A 59 5.93 -5.86 -7.95
CA LEU A 59 7.02 -4.91 -8.10
C LEU A 59 6.87 -3.79 -7.06
N GLU A 60 7.93 -3.52 -6.31
CA GLU A 60 7.96 -2.48 -5.27
C GLU A 60 8.72 -1.26 -5.74
N SER A 61 8.20 -0.07 -5.47
CA SER A 61 8.88 1.21 -5.70
C SER A 61 10.13 1.32 -4.82
N PRO A 62 11.27 1.79 -5.34
CA PRO A 62 12.43 2.05 -4.51
C PRO A 62 12.19 3.24 -3.57
N ARG A 63 12.76 3.19 -2.37
CA ARG A 63 12.52 4.19 -1.29
C ARG A 63 12.82 5.64 -1.71
N GLU A 64 13.82 5.85 -2.54
CA GLU A 64 14.26 7.17 -2.99
C GLU A 64 13.21 7.96 -3.79
N VAL A 65 12.16 7.32 -4.31
CA VAL A 65 11.08 8.02 -5.00
C VAL A 65 10.20 8.83 -4.04
N PHE A 66 10.23 8.52 -2.73
CA PHE A 66 9.38 9.13 -1.72
C PHE A 66 9.97 10.43 -1.16
N THR A 67 10.37 11.33 -2.06
CA THR A 67 10.92 12.67 -1.74
C THR A 67 10.08 13.81 -2.33
N SER A 68 9.00 13.47 -3.02
CA SER A 68 8.07 14.41 -3.66
C SER A 68 6.63 13.93 -3.55
N ALA A 69 5.68 14.84 -3.76
CA ALA A 69 4.25 14.57 -3.64
C ALA A 69 3.68 13.57 -4.65
N LEU A 70 4.35 13.34 -5.79
CA LEU A 70 3.91 12.41 -6.82
C LEU A 70 4.99 11.37 -7.12
N THR A 71 4.55 10.13 -7.34
CA THR A 71 5.39 9.02 -7.77
C THR A 71 5.36 8.92 -9.29
N PRO A 72 6.51 8.91 -10.01
CA PRO A 72 6.56 8.72 -11.45
C PRO A 72 5.88 7.41 -11.88
N ASN A 73 5.17 7.42 -13.01
CA ASN A 73 4.43 6.26 -13.53
C ASN A 73 5.32 5.02 -13.70
N ASP A 74 6.54 5.21 -14.17
CA ASP A 74 7.52 4.15 -14.43
C ASP A 74 8.19 3.60 -13.16
N LEU A 75 8.10 4.31 -12.03
CA LEU A 75 8.56 3.87 -10.70
C LEU A 75 7.41 3.51 -9.75
N PHE A 76 6.16 3.59 -10.21
CA PHE A 76 4.99 3.25 -9.40
C PHE A 76 4.88 1.73 -9.22
N PHE A 77 4.65 1.26 -8.00
CA PHE A 77 4.58 -0.15 -7.67
C PHE A 77 3.47 -0.90 -8.45
N VAL A 78 3.60 -2.22 -8.54
CA VAL A 78 2.67 -3.10 -9.22
C VAL A 78 2.31 -4.28 -8.34
N ARG A 79 1.02 -4.54 -8.19
CA ARG A 79 0.52 -5.72 -7.48
C ARG A 79 -0.68 -6.32 -8.19
N TRP A 80 -0.52 -7.54 -8.69
CA TRP A 80 -1.58 -8.35 -9.29
C TRP A 80 -1.89 -9.57 -8.42
N HIS A 81 -3.16 -9.97 -8.35
CA HIS A 81 -3.61 -11.10 -7.54
C HIS A 81 -3.58 -12.40 -8.31
N LEU A 82 -4.04 -12.35 -9.54
CA LEU A 82 -4.19 -13.52 -10.39
C LEU A 82 -3.15 -13.49 -11.53
N PRO A 83 -2.65 -14.67 -11.95
CA PRO A 83 -1.48 -14.75 -12.85
C PRO A 83 -1.79 -14.54 -14.33
N ILE A 84 -3.06 -14.62 -14.73
CA ILE A 84 -3.46 -14.39 -16.12
C ILE A 84 -3.92 -12.95 -16.24
N ILE A 85 -3.06 -12.13 -16.83
CA ILE A 85 -3.32 -10.73 -17.15
C ILE A 85 -3.38 -10.65 -18.68
N PRO A 86 -4.40 -10.02 -19.29
CA PRO A 86 -4.41 -9.81 -20.73
C PRO A 86 -3.09 -9.20 -21.21
N THR A 87 -2.53 -9.72 -22.28
CA THR A 87 -1.28 -9.16 -22.85
C THR A 87 -1.55 -7.93 -23.72
N TYR A 88 -2.79 -7.77 -24.16
CA TYR A 88 -3.27 -6.65 -24.96
C TYR A 88 -4.75 -6.40 -24.75
N ILE A 89 -5.12 -5.15 -24.58
CA ILE A 89 -6.52 -4.68 -24.57
C ILE A 89 -6.68 -3.61 -25.64
N ASN A 90 -7.62 -3.84 -26.56
CA ASN A 90 -7.97 -2.85 -27.57
C ASN A 90 -8.88 -1.77 -26.95
N PRO A 91 -8.40 -0.52 -26.74
CA PRO A 91 -9.17 0.51 -26.06
C PRO A 91 -10.43 0.95 -26.85
N ARG A 92 -10.43 0.79 -28.17
CA ARG A 92 -11.59 1.10 -29.03
C ARG A 92 -12.74 0.11 -28.86
N LYS A 93 -12.45 -1.11 -28.39
CA LYS A 93 -13.44 -2.17 -28.13
C LYS A 93 -13.71 -2.38 -26.65
N PHE A 94 -12.90 -1.75 -25.79
CA PHE A 94 -13.04 -1.86 -24.34
C PHE A 94 -14.30 -1.14 -23.85
N SER A 95 -14.98 -1.78 -22.92
CA SER A 95 -16.17 -1.22 -22.27
C SER A 95 -16.30 -1.79 -20.86
N VAL A 96 -16.90 -1.03 -19.96
CA VAL A 96 -17.34 -1.49 -18.65
C VAL A 96 -18.83 -1.81 -18.70
N LYS A 97 -19.20 -3.00 -18.19
CA LYS A 97 -20.61 -3.39 -18.00
C LYS A 97 -21.06 -2.98 -16.61
N VAL A 98 -22.29 -2.46 -16.51
CA VAL A 98 -22.96 -2.20 -15.22
C VAL A 98 -24.27 -2.96 -15.23
N ASP A 99 -24.47 -3.88 -14.30
CA ASP A 99 -25.64 -4.75 -14.22
C ASP A 99 -26.10 -5.04 -12.78
N GLY A 100 -27.01 -6.01 -12.63
CA GLY A 100 -27.59 -6.43 -11.35
C GLY A 100 -28.78 -5.59 -10.93
N ALA A 101 -28.79 -5.10 -9.69
CA ALA A 101 -29.89 -4.30 -9.15
C ALA A 101 -29.87 -2.85 -9.67
N VAL A 102 -29.96 -2.70 -10.99
CA VAL A 102 -30.08 -1.44 -11.73
C VAL A 102 -31.37 -1.39 -12.54
N LYS A 103 -31.84 -0.21 -12.88
CA LYS A 103 -33.03 -0.02 -13.73
C LYS A 103 -32.73 -0.40 -15.19
N ASN A 104 -31.52 -0.08 -15.65
CA ASN A 104 -31.06 -0.37 -16.99
C ASN A 104 -29.65 -0.98 -16.92
N GLU A 105 -29.48 -2.21 -17.38
CA GLU A 105 -28.14 -2.71 -17.65
C GLU A 105 -27.52 -1.91 -18.79
N ILE A 106 -26.31 -1.42 -18.58
CA ILE A 106 -25.61 -0.61 -19.55
C ILE A 106 -24.20 -1.15 -19.81
N LYS A 107 -23.73 -0.91 -21.03
CA LYS A 107 -22.35 -1.17 -21.43
C LYS A 107 -21.77 0.13 -21.96
N ILE A 108 -20.79 0.67 -21.24
CA ILE A 108 -20.23 1.99 -21.53
C ILE A 108 -18.84 1.81 -22.13
N SER A 109 -18.61 2.31 -23.34
CA SER A 109 -17.29 2.27 -23.96
C SER A 109 -16.31 3.23 -23.28
N LEU A 110 -15.00 2.97 -23.38
CA LEU A 110 -13.98 3.92 -22.93
C LEU A 110 -14.14 5.29 -23.61
N HIS A 111 -14.52 5.29 -24.89
CA HIS A 111 -14.81 6.52 -25.64
C HIS A 111 -15.94 7.31 -24.97
N THR A 112 -17.07 6.66 -24.70
CA THR A 112 -18.23 7.28 -24.02
C THR A 112 -17.84 7.82 -22.65
N LEU A 113 -17.05 7.09 -21.85
CA LEU A 113 -16.54 7.59 -20.55
C LEU A 113 -15.75 8.89 -20.74
N LYS A 114 -14.88 8.96 -21.75
CA LYS A 114 -14.03 10.13 -22.02
C LYS A 114 -14.77 11.33 -22.62
N THR A 115 -15.91 11.13 -23.29
CA THR A 115 -16.58 12.18 -24.09
C THR A 115 -17.94 12.63 -23.57
N GLU A 116 -18.70 11.75 -22.89
CA GLU A 116 -20.07 12.04 -22.44
C GLU A 116 -20.17 12.29 -20.94
N PHE A 117 -19.17 11.92 -20.15
CA PHE A 117 -19.14 12.17 -18.71
C PHE A 117 -18.22 13.35 -18.39
N LYS A 118 -18.54 14.05 -17.29
CA LYS A 118 -17.66 15.11 -16.78
C LYS A 118 -16.38 14.49 -16.23
N ALA A 119 -15.24 14.83 -16.84
CA ALA A 119 -13.95 14.44 -16.31
C ALA A 119 -13.65 15.15 -14.98
N VAL A 120 -13.07 14.40 -14.05
CA VAL A 120 -12.61 14.88 -12.74
C VAL A 120 -11.21 14.37 -12.48
N GLU A 121 -10.45 15.10 -11.66
CA GLU A 121 -9.13 14.70 -11.21
C GLU A 121 -9.09 14.58 -9.69
N VAL A 122 -8.40 13.57 -9.19
CA VAL A 122 -8.10 13.40 -7.76
C VAL A 122 -6.65 12.95 -7.60
N THR A 123 -5.89 13.63 -6.74
CA THR A 123 -4.56 13.16 -6.36
C THR A 123 -4.72 12.30 -5.12
N ALA A 124 -4.28 11.04 -5.21
CA ALA A 124 -4.47 10.10 -4.11
C ALA A 124 -3.35 9.07 -4.03
N VAL A 125 -3.04 8.71 -2.78
CA VAL A 125 -2.15 7.61 -2.44
C VAL A 125 -2.85 6.29 -2.71
N LEU A 126 -2.16 5.39 -3.38
CA LEU A 126 -2.51 4.00 -3.56
C LEU A 126 -1.49 3.18 -2.76
N GLN A 127 -1.92 2.57 -1.65
CA GLN A 127 -1.07 1.77 -0.77
C GLN A 127 -1.62 0.36 -0.61
N CYS A 128 -0.78 -0.66 -0.82
CA CYS A 128 -1.12 -2.05 -0.49
C CYS A 128 -1.32 -2.21 1.02
N GLY A 129 -2.39 -2.88 1.44
CA GLY A 129 -2.64 -3.16 2.86
C GLY A 129 -1.49 -3.90 3.57
N GLY A 130 -0.66 -4.63 2.81
CA GLY A 130 0.54 -5.30 3.30
C GLY A 130 1.85 -4.52 3.12
N ASN A 131 1.81 -3.23 2.81
CA ASN A 131 3.02 -2.40 2.77
C ASN A 131 3.76 -2.45 4.11
N SER A 132 5.10 -2.50 4.08
CA SER A 132 5.95 -2.65 5.28
C SER A 132 5.77 -3.98 6.05
N ARG A 133 5.26 -5.03 5.41
CA ARG A 133 5.03 -6.34 6.06
C ARG A 133 6.31 -6.95 6.64
N THR A 134 7.46 -6.71 6.05
CA THR A 134 8.78 -7.16 6.57
C THR A 134 9.07 -6.66 7.98
N ALA A 135 8.41 -5.59 8.43
CA ALA A 135 8.64 -4.99 9.74
C ALA A 135 7.85 -5.69 10.88
N PHE A 136 6.85 -6.52 10.58
CA PHE A 136 6.15 -7.30 11.60
C PHE A 136 7.05 -8.36 12.24
N LYS A 137 6.98 -8.46 13.55
CA LYS A 137 7.63 -9.48 14.35
C LYS A 137 6.63 -10.13 15.32
N PRO A 138 6.44 -11.44 15.28
CA PRO A 138 6.98 -12.42 14.33
C PRO A 138 6.57 -12.15 12.88
N THR A 139 7.33 -12.70 11.92
CA THR A 139 7.05 -12.56 10.49
C THR A 139 5.66 -13.13 10.17
N THR A 140 4.87 -12.37 9.42
CA THR A 140 3.53 -12.74 8.99
C THR A 140 3.54 -13.41 7.60
N SER A 141 2.43 -14.03 7.23
CA SER A 141 2.27 -14.62 5.90
C SER A 141 2.15 -13.55 4.80
N GLY A 142 2.28 -13.96 3.54
CA GLY A 142 2.12 -13.11 2.36
C GLY A 142 3.42 -12.49 1.84
N ILE A 143 3.29 -11.63 0.82
CA ILE A 143 4.44 -10.98 0.18
C ILE A 143 5.11 -10.05 1.17
N GLN A 144 6.40 -10.26 1.38
CA GLN A 144 7.20 -9.50 2.34
C GLN A 144 7.63 -8.14 1.76
N TRP A 145 6.64 -7.29 1.49
CA TRP A 145 6.88 -5.92 1.02
C TRP A 145 7.77 -5.15 2.02
N GLY A 146 8.72 -4.39 1.49
CA GLY A 146 9.34 -3.30 2.20
C GLY A 146 8.39 -2.11 2.32
N VAL A 147 8.91 -0.91 2.18
CA VAL A 147 8.14 0.33 2.37
C VAL A 147 7.50 0.86 1.08
N GLY A 148 7.82 0.26 -0.07
CA GLY A 148 7.53 0.83 -1.38
C GLY A 148 6.32 0.21 -2.11
N ALA A 149 5.50 -0.64 -1.45
CA ALA A 149 4.26 -1.13 -2.05
C ALA A 149 3.17 -0.04 -2.02
N MET A 150 3.52 1.16 -2.46
CA MET A 150 2.66 2.33 -2.51
C MET A 150 3.14 3.35 -3.55
N GLY A 151 2.30 4.33 -3.84
CA GLY A 151 2.63 5.48 -4.66
C GLY A 151 1.49 6.50 -4.61
N CYS A 152 1.78 7.76 -4.95
CA CYS A 152 0.79 8.81 -5.09
C CYS A 152 0.77 9.29 -6.53
N ALA A 153 -0.41 9.41 -7.12
CA ALA A 153 -0.57 9.90 -8.47
C ALA A 153 -1.79 10.81 -8.60
N LYS A 154 -1.78 11.65 -9.63
CA LYS A 154 -2.94 12.38 -10.10
C LYS A 154 -3.73 11.46 -11.03
N TRP A 155 -4.92 11.07 -10.59
CA TRP A 155 -5.84 10.22 -11.32
C TRP A 155 -6.90 11.05 -12.01
N LYS A 156 -7.14 10.82 -13.31
CA LYS A 156 -8.22 11.48 -14.05
C LYS A 156 -9.18 10.43 -14.60
N GLY A 157 -10.46 10.73 -14.43
CA GLY A 157 -11.53 9.81 -14.83
C GLY A 157 -12.90 10.43 -14.70
N VAL A 158 -13.90 9.58 -14.47
CA VAL A 158 -15.29 9.99 -14.24
C VAL A 158 -15.76 9.50 -12.87
N ARG A 159 -16.67 10.22 -12.23
CA ARG A 159 -17.21 9.78 -10.94
C ARG A 159 -17.95 8.45 -11.07
N LEU A 160 -17.69 7.53 -10.16
CA LEU A 160 -18.46 6.28 -10.06
C LEU A 160 -19.96 6.58 -9.88
N LYS A 161 -20.30 7.59 -9.08
CA LYS A 161 -21.67 8.03 -8.83
C LYS A 161 -22.41 8.40 -10.11
N ASP A 162 -21.76 9.10 -11.04
CA ASP A 162 -22.38 9.50 -12.32
C ASP A 162 -22.65 8.28 -13.21
N VAL A 163 -21.76 7.29 -13.20
CA VAL A 163 -21.94 6.02 -13.93
C VAL A 163 -23.10 5.22 -13.37
N LEU A 164 -23.19 5.10 -12.03
CA LEU A 164 -24.31 4.41 -11.37
C LEU A 164 -25.65 5.16 -11.58
N GLN A 165 -25.61 6.49 -11.58
CA GLN A 165 -26.80 7.31 -11.88
C GLN A 165 -27.31 7.08 -13.31
N LYS A 166 -26.40 6.92 -14.30
CA LYS A 166 -26.78 6.60 -15.69
C LYS A 166 -27.47 5.24 -15.81
N ALA A 167 -27.03 4.25 -15.05
CA ALA A 167 -27.68 2.94 -14.98
C ALA A 167 -29.00 2.99 -14.20
N GLY A 168 -29.11 3.91 -13.23
CA GLY A 168 -30.23 4.02 -12.31
C GLY A 168 -30.26 2.86 -11.31
N LEU A 169 -30.13 3.15 -10.03
CA LEU A 169 -30.21 2.13 -8.99
C LEU A 169 -31.64 1.61 -8.87
N ALA A 170 -31.82 0.30 -8.73
CA ALA A 170 -33.11 -0.31 -8.40
C ALA A 170 -33.40 -0.17 -6.90
N ASP A 171 -34.66 -0.28 -6.53
CA ASP A 171 -35.10 -0.22 -5.14
C ASP A 171 -34.44 -1.35 -4.31
N GLY A 172 -33.89 -0.98 -3.17
CA GLY A 172 -33.21 -1.89 -2.26
C GLY A 172 -31.77 -2.24 -2.67
N ALA A 173 -31.19 -1.58 -3.69
CA ALA A 173 -29.76 -1.69 -4.00
C ALA A 173 -28.92 -1.15 -2.82
N THR A 174 -27.94 -1.94 -2.33
CA THR A 174 -27.12 -1.57 -1.16
C THR A 174 -25.63 -1.76 -1.36
N TRP A 175 -25.19 -2.62 -2.30
CA TRP A 175 -23.79 -2.95 -2.56
C TRP A 175 -23.42 -2.77 -4.03
N VAL A 176 -22.14 -2.48 -4.28
CA VAL A 176 -21.55 -2.44 -5.61
C VAL A 176 -20.28 -3.29 -5.61
N GLY A 177 -20.27 -4.31 -6.45
CA GLY A 177 -19.12 -5.19 -6.70
C GLY A 177 -18.36 -4.75 -7.96
N PHE A 178 -17.04 -4.95 -7.95
CA PHE A 178 -16.14 -4.57 -9.03
C PHE A 178 -15.27 -5.76 -9.42
N ASN A 179 -15.18 -6.05 -10.72
CA ASN A 179 -14.33 -7.09 -11.29
C ASN A 179 -13.51 -6.54 -12.46
N GLY A 180 -12.28 -7.03 -12.59
CA GLY A 180 -11.35 -6.68 -13.67
C GLY A 180 -11.08 -7.85 -14.61
N GLU A 181 -10.09 -7.65 -15.50
CA GLU A 181 -9.73 -8.64 -16.54
C GLU A 181 -8.70 -9.67 -16.07
N GLU A 182 -8.14 -9.56 -14.85
CA GLU A 182 -7.22 -10.60 -14.34
C GLU A 182 -7.97 -11.90 -14.04
N LYS A 183 -7.36 -13.05 -14.38
CA LYS A 183 -7.98 -14.38 -14.22
C LYS A 183 -7.03 -15.36 -13.54
N ALA A 184 -7.64 -16.32 -12.86
CA ALA A 184 -6.94 -17.48 -12.33
C ALA A 184 -6.59 -18.50 -13.42
N VAL A 185 -5.62 -19.37 -13.13
CA VAL A 185 -5.27 -20.52 -14.02
C VAL A 185 -6.33 -21.61 -13.91
N TYR A 186 -6.88 -21.82 -12.73
CA TYR A 186 -7.88 -22.85 -12.46
C TYR A 186 -9.24 -22.21 -12.23
N ASN A 187 -10.29 -22.81 -12.81
CA ASN A 187 -11.65 -22.29 -12.74
C ASN A 187 -12.22 -22.28 -11.31
N GLU A 188 -11.70 -23.12 -10.42
CA GLU A 188 -12.10 -23.22 -9.02
C GLU A 188 -11.53 -22.08 -8.17
N THR A 189 -10.52 -21.37 -8.68
CA THR A 189 -9.95 -20.22 -7.97
C THR A 189 -10.85 -19.00 -8.13
N SER A 190 -11.21 -18.38 -7.01
CA SER A 190 -12.09 -17.21 -6.98
C SER A 190 -11.50 -16.05 -7.78
N ASP A 191 -12.33 -15.37 -8.56
CA ASP A 191 -11.99 -14.10 -9.20
C ASP A 191 -11.68 -13.04 -8.13
N PHE A 192 -10.83 -12.08 -8.47
CA PHE A 192 -10.50 -10.97 -7.60
C PHE A 192 -11.59 -9.89 -7.65
N ILE A 193 -12.68 -10.14 -6.93
CA ILE A 193 -13.84 -9.23 -6.83
C ILE A 193 -13.82 -8.55 -5.47
N ARG A 194 -14.04 -7.23 -5.48
CA ARG A 194 -14.20 -6.42 -4.26
C ARG A 194 -15.54 -5.69 -4.34
N GLU A 195 -16.14 -5.43 -3.19
CA GLU A 195 -17.40 -4.69 -3.09
C GLU A 195 -17.34 -3.60 -2.02
N ILE A 196 -18.15 -2.56 -2.19
CA ILE A 196 -18.36 -1.49 -1.23
C ILE A 196 -19.87 -1.24 -1.06
N LYS A 197 -20.28 -0.64 0.06
CA LYS A 197 -21.65 -0.20 0.23
C LYS A 197 -21.93 1.05 -0.63
N ILE A 198 -23.12 1.11 -1.21
CA ILE A 198 -23.56 2.31 -1.97
C ILE A 198 -23.50 3.56 -1.09
N ALA A 199 -23.81 3.43 0.20
CA ALA A 199 -23.77 4.53 1.17
C ALA A 199 -22.34 5.09 1.40
N GLU A 200 -21.31 4.34 1.07
CA GLU A 200 -19.90 4.75 1.18
C GLU A 200 -19.38 5.45 -0.09
N ILE A 201 -20.19 5.53 -1.16
CA ILE A 201 -19.79 6.15 -2.42
C ILE A 201 -19.84 7.67 -2.29
N HIS A 202 -18.67 8.30 -2.27
CA HIS A 202 -18.51 9.76 -2.29
C HIS A 202 -17.97 10.25 -3.64
N ASP A 203 -17.98 11.56 -3.85
CA ASP A 203 -17.71 12.19 -5.15
C ASP A 203 -16.26 12.03 -5.65
N ASP A 204 -15.33 11.68 -4.76
CA ASP A 204 -13.91 11.47 -5.10
C ASP A 204 -13.61 10.03 -5.58
N ILE A 205 -14.59 9.10 -5.49
CA ILE A 205 -14.44 7.76 -6.06
C ILE A 205 -14.66 7.83 -7.56
N ILE A 206 -13.64 7.43 -8.33
CA ILE A 206 -13.63 7.59 -9.78
C ILE A 206 -13.25 6.31 -10.54
N LEU A 207 -13.72 6.21 -11.76
CA LEU A 207 -13.23 5.29 -12.78
C LEU A 207 -12.15 6.03 -13.57
N ALA A 208 -10.89 5.79 -13.25
CA ALA A 208 -9.75 6.50 -13.82
C ALA A 208 -9.27 5.86 -15.13
N TYR A 209 -8.95 6.66 -16.12
CA TYR A 209 -8.37 6.28 -17.40
C TYR A 209 -7.04 6.99 -17.71
N GLU A 210 -6.62 7.96 -16.86
CA GLU A 210 -5.30 8.60 -16.92
C GLU A 210 -4.63 8.61 -15.54
N MET A 211 -3.31 8.64 -15.55
CA MET A 211 -2.44 8.68 -14.36
C MET A 211 -1.28 9.65 -14.63
N ASN A 212 -1.14 10.70 -13.80
CA ASN A 212 -0.12 11.75 -13.94
C ASN A 212 -0.11 12.45 -15.33
N GLY A 213 -1.29 12.61 -15.95
CA GLY A 213 -1.46 13.29 -17.24
C GLY A 213 -1.23 12.42 -18.47
N GLU A 214 -1.03 11.11 -18.29
CA GLU A 214 -0.84 10.13 -19.36
C GLU A 214 -1.91 9.02 -19.26
N ASP A 215 -2.09 8.24 -20.33
CA ASP A 215 -2.87 7.00 -20.21
C ASP A 215 -2.30 6.12 -19.10
N LEU A 216 -3.15 5.36 -18.40
CA LEU A 216 -2.70 4.42 -17.36
C LEU A 216 -1.59 3.50 -17.90
N PRO A 217 -0.47 3.32 -17.19
CA PRO A 217 0.47 2.26 -17.53
C PRO A 217 -0.23 0.91 -17.51
N TYR A 218 0.16 0.00 -18.42
CA TYR A 218 -0.52 -1.28 -18.60
C TYR A 218 -0.68 -2.06 -17.31
N LEU A 219 0.42 -2.22 -16.56
CA LEU A 219 0.43 -2.94 -15.28
C LEU A 219 -0.24 -2.19 -14.13
N ASN A 220 -0.52 -0.90 -14.28
CA ASN A 220 -1.28 -0.11 -13.32
C ASN A 220 -2.78 0.00 -13.63
N GLY A 221 -3.27 -0.81 -14.59
CA GLY A 221 -4.69 -1.02 -14.81
C GLY A 221 -5.27 -0.42 -16.09
N TYR A 222 -4.42 -0.15 -17.13
CA TYR A 222 -4.91 0.25 -18.45
C TYR A 222 -6.00 -0.69 -18.95
N PRO A 223 -7.08 -0.20 -19.59
CA PRO A 223 -7.35 1.20 -19.93
C PRO A 223 -8.25 1.92 -18.92
N LEU A 224 -8.77 1.23 -17.90
CA LEU A 224 -9.68 1.75 -16.90
C LEU A 224 -9.43 1.07 -15.55
N ARG A 225 -9.44 1.84 -14.47
CA ARG A 225 -9.35 1.28 -13.12
C ARG A 225 -10.26 2.01 -12.14
N LEU A 226 -10.62 1.33 -11.07
CA LEU A 226 -11.28 1.94 -9.92
C LEU A 226 -10.24 2.64 -9.03
N VAL A 227 -10.57 3.84 -8.55
CA VAL A 227 -9.80 4.63 -7.58
C VAL A 227 -10.71 4.98 -6.40
N LEU A 228 -10.35 4.52 -5.19
CA LEU A 228 -11.04 4.78 -3.93
C LEU A 228 -10.11 5.52 -2.96
N PRO A 229 -10.04 6.86 -3.01
CA PRO A 229 -9.13 7.64 -2.18
C PRO A 229 -9.37 7.41 -0.68
N GLY A 230 -8.28 7.37 0.10
CA GLY A 230 -8.35 7.24 1.56
C GLY A 230 -8.39 5.82 2.09
N VAL A 231 -8.67 4.81 1.23
CA VAL A 231 -8.69 3.39 1.65
C VAL A 231 -7.55 2.60 1.02
N TYR A 232 -7.18 1.48 1.65
CA TYR A 232 -6.15 0.60 1.11
C TYR A 232 -6.51 0.06 -0.28
N SER A 233 -5.49 -0.16 -1.11
CA SER A 233 -5.64 -0.41 -2.54
C SER A 233 -6.09 -1.83 -2.93
N ASP A 234 -6.38 -2.69 -1.96
CA ASP A 234 -6.98 -3.99 -2.22
C ASP A 234 -8.36 -3.87 -2.89
N SER A 235 -9.05 -2.75 -2.68
CA SER A 235 -10.34 -2.46 -3.34
C SER A 235 -10.24 -1.65 -4.65
N TRP A 236 -9.03 -1.27 -5.09
CA TRP A 236 -8.83 -0.46 -6.31
C TRP A 236 -8.64 -1.35 -7.53
N ILE A 237 -9.72 -1.88 -8.07
CA ILE A 237 -9.70 -2.87 -9.17
C ILE A 237 -9.07 -2.29 -10.45
N LYS A 238 -8.08 -3.03 -11.00
CA LYS A 238 -7.40 -2.74 -12.26
C LYS A 238 -8.11 -3.36 -13.44
N MET A 239 -7.95 -2.77 -14.66
CA MET A 239 -8.62 -3.24 -15.88
C MET A 239 -10.11 -3.49 -15.64
N LEU A 240 -10.77 -2.53 -14.97
CA LEU A 240 -12.16 -2.65 -14.53
C LEU A 240 -13.10 -2.81 -15.72
N SER A 241 -13.72 -3.97 -15.83
CA SER A 241 -14.63 -4.31 -16.94
C SER A 241 -16.06 -4.59 -16.50
N HIS A 242 -16.29 -4.81 -15.19
CA HIS A 242 -17.60 -5.18 -14.69
C HIS A 242 -17.89 -4.53 -13.34
N ILE A 243 -19.10 -3.94 -13.24
CA ILE A 243 -19.67 -3.34 -12.04
C ILE A 243 -21.02 -4.02 -11.82
N THR A 244 -21.20 -4.72 -10.70
CA THR A 244 -22.45 -5.41 -10.37
C THR A 244 -23.07 -4.79 -9.14
N VAL A 245 -24.29 -4.25 -9.27
CA VAL A 245 -25.07 -3.73 -8.15
C VAL A 245 -25.90 -4.85 -7.53
N THR A 246 -25.91 -4.94 -6.19
CA THR A 246 -26.66 -5.98 -5.49
C THR A 246 -27.47 -5.42 -4.31
N LYS A 247 -28.51 -6.17 -3.90
CA LYS A 247 -29.32 -5.81 -2.73
C LYS A 247 -28.72 -6.32 -1.43
N GLU A 248 -27.88 -7.36 -1.51
CA GLU A 248 -27.24 -7.98 -0.37
C GLU A 248 -25.76 -8.15 -0.66
N ARG A 249 -24.97 -8.21 0.41
CA ARG A 249 -23.54 -8.52 0.34
C ARG A 249 -23.32 -9.90 -0.27
N GLN A 250 -22.41 -9.99 -1.21
CA GLN A 250 -22.04 -11.27 -1.84
C GLN A 250 -21.05 -12.05 -0.95
N LYS A 251 -21.03 -13.38 -1.09
CA LYS A 251 -19.97 -14.21 -0.52
C LYS A 251 -18.78 -14.22 -1.46
N LEU A 252 -17.76 -13.45 -1.13
CA LEU A 252 -16.57 -13.23 -1.95
C LEU A 252 -15.31 -13.59 -1.18
N HIS A 253 -14.49 -14.49 -1.72
CA HIS A 253 -13.26 -14.96 -1.07
C HIS A 253 -12.38 -13.81 -0.56
N PHE A 254 -12.13 -12.81 -1.42
CA PHE A 254 -11.27 -11.68 -1.08
C PHE A 254 -11.93 -10.61 -0.19
N MET A 255 -13.20 -10.79 0.17
CA MET A 255 -13.90 -9.99 1.18
C MET A 255 -14.07 -10.74 2.49
N ASP A 256 -14.19 -12.08 2.44
CA ASP A 256 -14.52 -12.91 3.59
C ASP A 256 -13.28 -13.50 4.29
N HIS A 257 -12.20 -13.73 3.53
CA HIS A 257 -11.02 -14.46 4.03
C HIS A 257 -9.70 -13.70 3.89
N ALA A 258 -9.62 -12.67 3.05
CA ALA A 258 -8.41 -11.87 2.86
C ALA A 258 -8.65 -10.39 3.17
N TYR A 259 -7.56 -9.62 3.38
CA TYR A 259 -7.62 -8.18 3.68
C TYR A 259 -8.47 -7.87 4.92
N ARG A 260 -8.25 -8.64 5.98
CA ARG A 260 -8.98 -8.54 7.24
C ARG A 260 -8.03 -8.43 8.41
N ILE A 261 -8.46 -7.71 9.45
CA ILE A 261 -7.76 -7.55 10.72
C ILE A 261 -8.66 -8.01 11.87
N PRO A 262 -8.12 -8.30 13.06
CA PRO A 262 -8.91 -8.63 14.24
C PRO A 262 -10.02 -7.63 14.51
N ASP A 263 -11.21 -8.15 14.86
CA ASP A 263 -12.37 -7.37 15.30
C ASP A 263 -12.62 -7.65 16.78
N ASN A 264 -11.68 -7.22 17.63
CA ASN A 264 -11.71 -7.31 19.08
C ASN A 264 -11.25 -5.98 19.68
N ASP A 265 -11.37 -5.79 20.99
CA ASP A 265 -11.09 -4.52 21.68
C ASP A 265 -9.66 -4.01 21.47
N CYS A 266 -8.68 -4.91 21.36
CA CYS A 266 -7.29 -4.52 21.11
C CYS A 266 -6.93 -4.41 19.62
N GLU A 267 -7.80 -4.87 18.70
CA GLU A 267 -7.48 -5.07 17.27
C GLU A 267 -6.18 -5.86 17.08
N CYS A 268 -5.96 -6.85 17.90
CA CYS A 268 -4.71 -7.62 17.95
C CYS A 268 -4.93 -9.11 18.06
N GLU A 269 -3.92 -9.87 17.67
CA GLU A 269 -3.83 -11.33 17.80
C GLU A 269 -2.36 -11.74 17.90
N THR A 270 -2.12 -12.99 18.19
CA THR A 270 -0.78 -13.58 18.22
C THR A 270 -0.72 -14.81 17.31
N PRO A 271 0.45 -15.29 16.90
CA PRO A 271 0.57 -16.50 16.09
C PRO A 271 -0.13 -17.73 16.68
N ASP A 272 -0.15 -17.84 18.00
CA ASP A 272 -0.74 -18.99 18.72
C ASP A 272 -2.21 -18.78 19.10
N ASN A 273 -2.74 -17.56 18.94
CA ASN A 273 -4.11 -17.21 19.28
C ASN A 273 -4.70 -16.19 18.30
N LEU A 274 -5.23 -16.72 17.19
CA LEU A 274 -5.85 -15.90 16.16
C LEU A 274 -7.24 -15.42 16.59
N ALA A 275 -7.61 -14.23 16.15
CA ALA A 275 -8.90 -13.62 16.46
C ALA A 275 -10.06 -14.42 15.84
N ALA A 276 -11.07 -14.76 16.66
CA ALA A 276 -12.26 -15.47 16.21
C ALA A 276 -13.14 -14.64 15.25
N LYS A 277 -13.07 -13.31 15.37
CA LYS A 277 -13.78 -12.36 14.50
C LYS A 277 -12.80 -11.40 13.85
N THR A 278 -13.07 -11.09 12.59
CA THR A 278 -12.25 -10.13 11.83
C THR A 278 -13.13 -9.15 11.09
N LYS A 279 -12.57 -7.97 10.77
CA LYS A 279 -13.19 -6.93 9.94
C LYS A 279 -12.29 -6.60 8.75
N PRO A 280 -12.85 -6.09 7.64
CA PRO A 280 -12.03 -5.64 6.51
C PRO A 280 -11.04 -4.55 6.92
N ILE A 281 -9.90 -4.49 6.22
CA ILE A 281 -9.09 -3.26 6.22
C ILE A 281 -9.80 -2.25 5.33
N GLU A 282 -9.89 -1.03 5.77
CA GLU A 282 -10.58 0.04 5.05
C GLU A 282 -9.69 1.28 4.99
N GLU A 283 -9.84 2.20 5.91
CA GLU A 283 -9.12 3.47 5.95
C GLU A 283 -7.60 3.29 6.19
N MET A 284 -6.80 4.05 5.44
CA MET A 284 -5.35 4.08 5.61
C MET A 284 -4.96 4.79 6.91
N ASN A 285 -4.06 4.17 7.67
CA ASN A 285 -3.47 4.80 8.86
C ASN A 285 -2.59 6.00 8.46
N VAL A 286 -2.42 6.95 9.40
CA VAL A 286 -1.38 7.99 9.28
C VAL A 286 0.00 7.33 9.15
N ASN A 287 0.80 7.82 8.21
CA ASN A 287 2.11 7.27 7.92
C ASN A 287 3.07 8.36 7.43
N SER A 288 4.37 8.17 7.66
CA SER A 288 5.44 8.96 7.07
C SER A 288 6.65 8.09 6.77
N LEU A 289 7.44 8.52 5.79
CA LEU A 289 8.60 7.79 5.30
C LEU A 289 9.70 8.76 4.90
N ILE A 290 10.94 8.49 5.34
CA ILE A 290 12.15 9.19 4.89
C ILE A 290 12.55 8.62 3.52
N GLY A 291 12.45 9.42 2.46
CA GLY A 291 12.91 9.08 1.12
C GLY A 291 14.40 9.36 0.91
N TYR A 292 14.95 10.35 1.62
CA TYR A 292 16.37 10.69 1.62
C TYR A 292 16.77 11.27 2.98
N PRO A 293 17.93 10.90 3.56
CA PRO A 293 18.95 9.97 3.03
C PRO A 293 18.49 8.50 3.05
N GLN A 294 19.21 7.67 2.29
CA GLN A 294 19.07 6.21 2.39
C GLN A 294 19.92 5.69 3.54
N THR A 295 19.53 4.55 4.14
CA THR A 295 20.39 3.86 5.11
C THR A 295 21.73 3.51 4.48
N GLY A 296 22.83 3.80 5.20
CA GLY A 296 24.20 3.65 4.74
C GLY A 296 24.78 4.85 3.97
N THR A 297 23.99 5.93 3.79
CA THR A 297 24.51 7.17 3.19
C THR A 297 25.65 7.72 4.04
N LYS A 298 26.80 8.03 3.39
CA LYS A 298 27.97 8.67 4.02
C LYS A 298 27.88 10.18 3.87
N VAL A 299 28.05 10.91 4.97
CA VAL A 299 27.97 12.37 5.01
C VAL A 299 29.15 12.90 5.84
N LYS A 300 29.78 14.00 5.41
CA LYS A 300 30.89 14.59 6.17
C LYS A 300 30.41 15.26 7.46
N GLN A 301 31.18 15.13 8.53
CA GLN A 301 31.01 15.90 9.75
C GLN A 301 31.05 17.40 9.46
N GLY A 302 30.20 18.17 10.09
CA GLY A 302 30.04 19.61 9.87
C GLY A 302 29.16 19.98 8.67
N ALA A 303 28.79 19.03 7.80
CA ALA A 303 27.88 19.28 6.69
C ALA A 303 26.44 19.47 7.15
N GLU A 304 25.64 20.18 6.34
CA GLU A 304 24.19 20.22 6.47
C GLU A 304 23.58 19.08 5.64
N LEU A 305 22.82 18.20 6.29
CA LEU A 305 22.04 17.15 5.64
C LEU A 305 20.60 17.57 5.56
N ILE A 306 20.00 17.54 4.35
CA ILE A 306 18.57 17.78 4.18
C ILE A 306 17.84 16.43 4.14
N VAL A 307 17.13 16.11 5.21
CA VAL A 307 16.22 14.96 5.26
C VAL A 307 14.96 15.30 4.48
N ARG A 308 14.51 14.43 3.59
CA ARG A 308 13.29 14.58 2.79
C ARG A 308 12.46 13.32 2.85
N GLY A 309 11.15 13.51 2.80
CA GLY A 309 10.23 12.38 2.81
C GLY A 309 8.81 12.80 2.52
N ILE A 310 7.89 11.86 2.77
CA ILE A 310 6.45 12.04 2.57
C ILE A 310 5.69 11.62 3.81
N ALA A 311 4.48 12.20 3.97
CA ALA A 311 3.50 11.76 4.95
C ALA A 311 2.10 11.75 4.32
N PHE A 312 1.22 10.88 4.79
CA PHE A 312 -0.15 10.74 4.30
C PHE A 312 -1.03 10.01 5.30
N ASP A 313 -2.34 10.05 5.07
CA ASP A 313 -3.34 9.31 5.83
C ASP A 313 -4.58 8.97 4.97
N GLY A 314 -5.65 8.55 5.60
CA GLY A 314 -6.95 8.26 4.96
C GLY A 314 -7.70 9.47 4.43
N GLY A 315 -7.13 10.68 4.45
CA GLY A 315 -7.77 11.91 3.93
C GLY A 315 -8.26 12.86 5.01
N HIS A 316 -7.82 12.70 6.27
CA HIS A 316 -8.07 13.64 7.36
C HIS A 316 -7.13 14.85 7.32
N GLY A 317 -5.96 14.66 6.68
CA GLY A 317 -4.93 15.69 6.54
C GLY A 317 -3.80 15.56 7.54
N ILE A 318 -2.56 15.70 7.07
CA ILE A 318 -1.36 15.65 7.91
C ILE A 318 -1.20 16.98 8.64
N LYS A 319 -1.13 16.89 9.97
CA LYS A 319 -0.95 18.02 10.88
C LYS A 319 0.53 18.33 11.08
N THR A 320 1.33 17.34 11.48
CA THR A 320 2.77 17.49 11.71
C THR A 320 3.55 16.31 11.17
N VAL A 321 4.80 16.57 10.82
CA VAL A 321 5.85 15.56 10.69
C VAL A 321 7.00 15.98 11.58
N GLN A 322 7.49 15.06 12.40
CA GLN A 322 8.57 15.32 13.34
C GLN A 322 9.76 14.40 13.10
N ILE A 323 10.95 14.94 13.33
CA ILE A 323 12.22 14.22 13.19
C ILE A 323 12.89 14.10 14.56
N SER A 324 13.43 12.92 14.84
CA SER A 324 14.28 12.66 16.01
C SER A 324 15.61 12.07 15.57
N ILE A 325 16.67 12.45 16.29
CA ILE A 325 18.05 11.92 16.11
C ILE A 325 18.61 11.29 17.37
N ASP A 326 17.82 11.21 18.42
CA ASP A 326 18.15 10.70 19.75
C ASP A 326 17.24 9.54 20.17
N SER A 327 16.87 8.70 19.19
CA SER A 327 16.03 7.52 19.37
C SER A 327 14.61 7.82 19.89
N GLY A 328 14.10 9.03 19.62
CA GLY A 328 12.75 9.44 19.99
C GLY A 328 12.64 10.15 21.35
N ALA A 329 13.78 10.49 21.99
CA ALA A 329 13.78 11.25 23.23
C ALA A 329 13.31 12.71 23.01
N THR A 330 13.74 13.31 21.89
CA THR A 330 13.27 14.63 21.47
C THR A 330 12.81 14.62 20.01
N TRP A 331 11.84 15.49 19.70
CA TRP A 331 11.24 15.61 18.39
C TRP A 331 11.21 17.05 17.92
N ASN A 332 11.56 17.28 16.67
CA ASN A 332 11.59 18.60 16.04
C ASN A 332 10.71 18.60 14.79
N ASP A 333 9.93 19.64 14.59
CA ASP A 333 9.02 19.74 13.46
C ASP A 333 9.78 19.88 12.15
N ALA A 334 9.41 19.05 11.16
CA ALA A 334 9.83 19.19 9.80
C ALA A 334 8.96 20.21 9.04
N LYS A 335 9.53 20.84 8.03
CA LYS A 335 8.79 21.73 7.15
C LYS A 335 7.98 20.89 6.15
N LEU A 336 6.66 21.00 6.22
CA LEU A 336 5.72 20.44 5.24
C LEU A 336 5.61 21.33 4.00
N ASP A 337 5.25 20.74 2.85
CA ASP A 337 4.80 21.47 1.66
C ASP A 337 3.46 22.20 1.92
N ASP A 338 2.94 22.90 0.92
CA ASP A 338 1.68 23.66 1.04
C ASP A 338 0.39 22.81 1.02
N GLY A 339 0.51 21.48 0.77
CA GLY A 339 -0.64 20.58 0.66
C GLY A 339 -1.52 20.81 -0.56
N SER A 340 -1.06 21.53 -1.56
CA SER A 340 -1.82 21.90 -2.78
C SER A 340 -2.30 20.71 -3.60
N GLN A 341 -1.72 19.51 -3.39
CA GLN A 341 -2.13 18.29 -4.08
C GLN A 341 -3.43 17.68 -3.55
N GLY A 342 -3.95 18.15 -2.41
CA GLY A 342 -5.21 17.70 -1.81
C GLY A 342 -5.06 16.70 -0.65
N LYS A 343 -6.17 16.43 0.03
CA LYS A 343 -6.21 15.70 1.31
C LYS A 343 -5.81 14.22 1.23
N TYR A 344 -5.92 13.59 0.06
CA TYR A 344 -5.54 12.18 -0.15
C TYR A 344 -4.13 12.01 -0.73
N ALA A 345 -3.42 13.11 -0.98
CA ALA A 345 -2.08 13.11 -1.56
C ALA A 345 -0.99 12.96 -0.51
N TYR A 346 0.22 12.64 -0.95
CA TYR A 346 1.40 12.83 -0.11
C TYR A 346 1.58 14.31 0.25
N ARG A 347 1.92 14.57 1.52
CA ARG A 347 2.52 15.80 2.00
C ARG A 347 4.03 15.59 2.02
N ALA A 348 4.75 16.25 1.14
CA ALA A 348 6.21 16.21 1.17
C ALA A 348 6.74 17.02 2.34
N PHE A 349 7.81 16.53 2.98
CA PHE A 349 8.47 17.25 4.06
C PHE A 349 9.97 17.35 3.86
N SER A 350 10.57 18.33 4.52
CA SER A 350 12.01 18.50 4.61
C SER A 350 12.45 18.94 6.01
N TYR A 351 13.63 18.48 6.44
CA TYR A 351 14.24 18.90 7.70
C TYR A 351 15.75 19.10 7.50
N LYS A 352 16.29 20.22 7.99
CA LYS A 352 17.70 20.53 7.95
C LYS A 352 18.40 20.05 9.20
N LEU A 353 19.38 19.18 9.04
CA LEU A 353 20.13 18.58 10.13
C LEU A 353 21.62 18.96 10.00
N LYS A 354 22.19 19.59 11.01
CA LYS A 354 23.63 19.85 11.11
C LYS A 354 24.30 18.66 11.80
N LEU A 355 25.28 18.07 11.14
CA LEU A 355 26.02 16.90 11.62
C LEU A 355 27.23 17.34 12.44
N THR A 356 27.12 17.31 13.76
CA THR A 356 28.18 17.83 14.65
C THR A 356 29.18 16.77 15.10
N GLU A 357 28.80 15.50 15.08
CA GLU A 357 29.62 14.39 15.59
C GLU A 357 29.77 13.32 14.50
N SER A 358 30.96 12.68 14.45
CA SER A 358 31.22 11.51 13.59
C SER A 358 30.67 10.24 14.22
N GLY A 359 30.29 9.27 13.38
CA GLY A 359 29.73 7.98 13.81
C GLY A 359 28.43 7.63 13.11
N THR A 360 27.75 6.63 13.62
CA THR A 360 26.45 6.19 13.09
C THR A 360 25.32 7.01 13.70
N LEU A 361 24.52 7.69 12.85
CA LEU A 361 23.39 8.49 13.28
C LEU A 361 22.09 7.85 12.80
N SER A 362 21.16 7.59 13.72
CA SER A 362 19.80 7.17 13.42
C SER A 362 18.89 8.38 13.30
N ILE A 363 18.12 8.46 12.21
CA ILE A 363 17.14 9.50 11.95
C ILE A 363 15.76 8.84 11.91
N LEU A 364 14.85 9.26 12.77
CA LEU A 364 13.48 8.78 12.85
C LEU A 364 12.54 9.86 12.32
N CYS A 365 11.42 9.44 11.70
CA CYS A 365 10.32 10.36 11.42
C CYS A 365 8.98 9.77 11.84
N LYS A 366 8.11 10.64 12.35
CA LYS A 366 6.70 10.32 12.63
C LYS A 366 5.78 11.42 12.14
N ALA A 367 4.57 11.04 11.73
CA ALA A 367 3.51 11.97 11.38
C ALA A 367 2.35 11.89 12.37
N SER A 368 1.63 13.00 12.51
CA SER A 368 0.29 13.06 13.09
C SER A 368 -0.68 13.69 12.09
N ASN A 369 -1.98 13.36 12.22
CA ASN A 369 -3.04 13.92 11.38
C ASN A 369 -3.97 14.87 12.17
N GLU A 370 -4.88 15.53 11.46
CA GLU A 370 -5.84 16.46 12.05
C GLU A 370 -6.89 15.78 12.95
N LYS A 371 -7.04 14.44 12.83
CA LYS A 371 -7.89 13.62 13.70
C LYS A 371 -7.24 13.32 15.06
N GLY A 372 -5.93 13.63 15.19
CA GLY A 372 -5.17 13.38 16.43
C GLY A 372 -4.54 11.99 16.48
N GLU A 373 -4.52 11.26 15.39
CA GLU A 373 -3.81 9.98 15.27
C GLU A 373 -2.33 10.25 15.00
N GLU A 374 -1.45 9.40 15.54
CA GLU A 374 0.01 9.50 15.41
C GLU A 374 0.60 8.12 15.11
N GLN A 375 1.72 8.07 14.39
CA GLN A 375 2.46 6.83 14.17
C GLN A 375 3.03 6.30 15.47
N PRO A 376 2.78 5.02 15.81
CA PRO A 376 3.35 4.37 16.98
C PRO A 376 4.80 3.96 16.76
N PHE A 377 5.53 3.71 17.84
CA PHE A 377 6.80 3.01 17.74
C PHE A 377 6.61 1.58 17.22
N PRO A 378 7.62 1.00 16.53
CA PRO A 378 7.52 -0.36 15.97
C PRO A 378 7.12 -1.45 16.97
N GLN A 379 7.53 -1.34 18.23
CA GLN A 379 7.19 -2.29 19.29
C GLN A 379 5.71 -2.18 19.74
N ASP A 380 5.04 -1.07 19.45
CA ASP A 380 3.64 -0.82 19.83
C ASP A 380 2.66 -1.19 18.70
N ILE A 381 3.19 -1.64 17.56
CA ILE A 381 2.37 -2.12 16.43
C ILE A 381 1.64 -3.40 16.82
N LYS A 382 0.35 -3.38 16.67
CA LYS A 382 -0.51 -4.54 16.92
C LYS A 382 -0.29 -5.58 15.81
N TRP A 383 0.16 -6.77 16.21
CA TRP A 383 0.36 -7.86 15.27
C TRP A 383 -0.97 -8.40 14.75
N ASN A 384 -1.03 -8.70 13.46
CA ASN A 384 -2.15 -9.41 12.84
C ASN A 384 -1.64 -10.42 11.83
N HIS A 385 -2.34 -11.55 11.69
CA HIS A 385 -1.94 -12.68 10.85
C HIS A 385 -1.65 -12.29 9.39
N GLY A 386 -2.42 -11.36 8.84
CA GLY A 386 -2.27 -10.90 7.46
C GLY A 386 -1.10 -9.92 7.24
N GLY A 387 -0.51 -9.40 8.32
CA GLY A 387 0.53 -8.37 8.26
C GLY A 387 0.05 -7.12 7.54
N TYR A 388 -1.15 -6.65 7.90
CA TYR A 388 -1.78 -5.47 7.31
C TYR A 388 -1.65 -4.25 8.21
N LYS A 389 -1.77 -3.07 7.59
CA LYS A 389 -1.88 -1.76 8.24
C LYS A 389 -0.65 -1.35 9.06
N TYR A 390 0.55 -1.83 8.72
CA TYR A 390 1.77 -1.37 9.40
C TYR A 390 1.99 0.12 9.14
N ASN A 391 2.17 0.89 10.21
CA ASN A 391 2.44 2.33 10.17
C ASN A 391 3.44 2.78 11.26
N GLY A 392 4.37 1.90 11.65
CA GLY A 392 5.38 2.27 12.66
C GLY A 392 6.26 3.43 12.20
N ILE A 393 6.77 4.19 13.19
CA ILE A 393 7.78 5.25 12.99
C ILE A 393 8.87 4.74 12.07
N ASP A 394 9.17 5.49 11.00
CA ASP A 394 10.22 5.13 10.05
C ASP A 394 11.61 5.54 10.56
N LYS A 395 12.62 4.77 10.18
CA LYS A 395 13.99 4.97 10.58
C LYS A 395 14.96 4.75 9.42
N VAL A 396 15.91 5.65 9.27
CA VAL A 396 17.10 5.48 8.43
C VAL A 396 18.36 5.70 9.27
N THR A 397 19.49 5.17 8.80
CA THR A 397 20.77 5.28 9.49
C THR A 397 21.81 5.80 8.51
N VAL A 398 22.56 6.85 8.88
CA VAL A 398 23.65 7.42 8.09
C VAL A 398 24.98 7.28 8.79
N GLU A 399 26.07 7.25 8.01
CA GLU A 399 27.44 7.25 8.52
C GLU A 399 28.01 8.67 8.41
N VAL A 400 28.26 9.32 9.55
CA VAL A 400 28.92 10.63 9.60
C VAL A 400 30.42 10.40 9.65
N VAL A 401 31.12 10.74 8.58
CA VAL A 401 32.58 10.57 8.42
C VAL A 401 33.30 11.88 8.68
N ALA A 402 34.50 11.81 9.27
CA ALA A 402 35.33 12.95 9.59
C ALA A 402 35.71 13.78 8.34
#